data_6da4e0f8964a1be3f3fa5cad37029a7b
#
_entry.id   6da4e0f8964a1be3f3fa5cad37029a7b
#
_cell.length_a   1.000
_cell.length_b   1.000
_cell.length_c   1.000
_cell.angle_alpha   90.00
_cell.angle_beta   90.00
_cell.angle_gamma   90.00
#
_symmetry.space_group_name_H-M   'P 1'
#
loop_
_entity.id
_entity.type
_entity.pdbx_description
1 polymer ?
#
loop_
_entity_poly.entity_id
_entity_poly.type
_entity_poly.pdbx_seq_one_letter_code
_entity_poly.pdbx_strand_id
1 'polypeptide(L)'
;GEAQGIHPGRVVWVHDPQATDWKGPGDGRWYEAHHTRQDRVSDMLSRAVLEVAGEATLANAWDKLFRHLNQRRGKGAVGYKPGQKIAVKPNWVGMCWWWGKADPESYTLVNYQDYMNTSPQVIIALLRQLVSVGVQEADLTVCDTLAYLVHEYYDILHREFPKVRYVDHAGKFGR
;
A
#
# COMPACT_ATOMS: atom_id res chain seq x y z
N GLY A 1 -12.97 12.96 18.99
CA GLY A 1 -12.55 13.89 17.93
C GLY A 1 -13.60 13.91 16.82
N GLU A 2 -13.73 15.00 16.10
CA GLU A 2 -14.62 15.09 14.95
C GLU A 2 -14.09 14.20 13.80
N ALA A 3 -15.03 13.55 13.08
CA ALA A 3 -14.68 12.78 11.89
C ALA A 3 -14.17 13.71 10.78
N GLN A 4 -13.01 13.37 10.20
CA GLN A 4 -12.25 14.29 9.35
C GLN A 4 -12.24 13.88 7.86
N GLY A 5 -12.90 12.78 7.52
CA GLY A 5 -12.95 12.28 6.15
C GLY A 5 -13.77 13.15 5.20
N ILE A 6 -13.65 12.90 3.90
CA ILE A 6 -14.42 13.57 2.84
C ILE A 6 -15.95 13.36 3.00
N HIS A 7 -16.32 12.23 3.59
CA HIS A 7 -17.65 11.93 4.08
C HIS A 7 -17.52 11.52 5.55
N PRO A 8 -17.67 12.46 6.50
CA PRO A 8 -17.46 12.19 7.92
C PRO A 8 -18.31 11.01 8.42
N GLY A 9 -17.66 10.05 9.10
CA GLY A 9 -18.31 8.86 9.61
C GLY A 9 -18.47 7.70 8.62
N ARG A 10 -18.14 7.87 7.33
CA ARG A 10 -18.18 6.79 6.36
C ARG A 10 -17.02 5.81 6.60
N VAL A 11 -17.34 4.54 6.70
CA VAL A 11 -16.41 3.41 6.70
C VAL A 11 -16.81 2.50 5.55
N VAL A 12 -15.83 2.10 4.74
CA VAL A 12 -16.01 1.14 3.65
C VAL A 12 -15.29 -0.14 4.00
N TRP A 13 -15.97 -1.26 3.91
CA TRP A 13 -15.42 -2.59 4.06
C TRP A 13 -15.73 -3.39 2.80
N VAL A 14 -14.69 -3.96 2.19
CA VAL A 14 -14.81 -4.79 0.99
C VAL A 14 -14.23 -6.16 1.30
N HIS A 15 -14.99 -7.20 0.99
CA HIS A 15 -14.61 -8.59 1.18
C HIS A 15 -14.81 -9.37 -0.12
N ASP A 16 -13.77 -10.11 -0.53
CA ASP A 16 -13.85 -11.09 -1.60
C ASP A 16 -13.20 -12.40 -1.11
N PRO A 17 -13.99 -13.46 -0.86
CA PRO A 17 -13.47 -14.74 -0.38
C PRO A 17 -12.57 -15.44 -1.41
N GLN A 18 -12.55 -14.99 -2.67
CA GLN A 18 -11.68 -15.52 -3.72
C GLN A 18 -10.36 -14.75 -3.88
N ALA A 19 -10.12 -13.75 -3.03
CA ALA A 19 -8.88 -12.98 -3.08
C ALA A 19 -7.66 -13.79 -2.63
N THR A 20 -7.87 -14.80 -1.79
CA THR A 20 -6.82 -15.74 -1.35
C THR A 20 -7.40 -17.14 -1.17
N ASP A 21 -6.58 -18.15 -1.43
CA ASP A 21 -6.89 -19.56 -1.12
C ASP A 21 -5.90 -20.18 -0.10
N TRP A 22 -5.04 -19.34 0.47
CA TRP A 22 -4.05 -19.76 1.44
C TRP A 22 -4.68 -20.37 2.69
N LYS A 23 -4.24 -21.57 3.07
CA LYS A 23 -4.84 -22.40 4.14
C LYS A 23 -4.14 -22.27 5.49
N GLY A 24 -3.06 -21.49 5.55
CA GLY A 24 -2.34 -21.29 6.80
C GLY A 24 -0.90 -21.79 6.75
N PRO A 25 -0.20 -21.79 7.90
CA PRO A 25 1.18 -22.26 8.00
C PRO A 25 1.34 -23.69 7.42
N GLY A 26 2.34 -23.88 6.57
CA GLY A 26 2.56 -25.13 5.85
C GLY A 26 2.08 -25.13 4.40
N ASP A 27 1.30 -24.11 3.99
CA ASP A 27 0.80 -23.95 2.63
C ASP A 27 1.59 -22.84 1.87
N GLY A 28 2.89 -22.77 2.04
CA GLY A 28 3.71 -21.71 1.44
C GLY A 28 3.47 -20.34 2.08
N ARG A 29 3.75 -19.30 1.32
CA ARG A 29 3.62 -17.91 1.76
C ARG A 29 2.31 -17.31 1.24
N TRP A 30 1.50 -16.78 2.11
CA TRP A 30 0.19 -16.21 1.79
C TRP A 30 0.22 -15.12 0.72
N TYR A 31 1.32 -14.41 0.54
CA TYR A 31 1.49 -13.34 -0.46
C TYR A 31 2.04 -13.85 -1.81
N GLU A 32 2.27 -15.14 -1.98
CA GLU A 32 2.69 -15.70 -3.27
C GLU A 32 1.56 -15.56 -4.29
N ALA A 33 1.92 -15.38 -5.56
CA ALA A 33 0.95 -15.06 -6.63
C ALA A 33 -0.10 -16.14 -6.87
N HIS A 34 0.20 -17.40 -6.51
CA HIS A 34 -0.76 -18.50 -6.60
C HIS A 34 -1.72 -18.54 -5.40
N HIS A 35 -1.37 -17.92 -4.26
CA HIS A 35 -2.23 -17.84 -3.09
C HIS A 35 -3.04 -16.54 -3.04
N THR A 36 -2.44 -15.40 -3.37
CA THR A 36 -3.14 -14.11 -3.33
C THR A 36 -3.29 -13.52 -4.73
N ARG A 37 -4.52 -13.41 -5.17
CA ARG A 37 -4.89 -12.99 -6.53
C ARG A 37 -4.84 -11.48 -6.67
N GLN A 38 -3.87 -10.98 -7.45
CA GLN A 38 -3.67 -9.55 -7.69
C GLN A 38 -4.89 -8.88 -8.34
N ASP A 39 -5.56 -9.53 -9.28
CA ASP A 39 -6.77 -9.02 -9.93
C ASP A 39 -7.87 -8.72 -8.91
N ARG A 40 -8.15 -9.67 -8.03
CA ARG A 40 -9.17 -9.52 -6.99
C ARG A 40 -8.83 -8.42 -5.99
N VAL A 41 -7.57 -8.37 -5.54
CA VAL A 41 -7.10 -7.31 -4.63
C VAL A 41 -7.21 -5.93 -5.29
N SER A 42 -6.89 -5.82 -6.58
CA SER A 42 -7.05 -4.58 -7.34
C SER A 42 -8.52 -4.15 -7.44
N ASP A 43 -9.43 -5.08 -7.69
CA ASP A 43 -10.87 -4.81 -7.74
C ASP A 43 -11.41 -4.39 -6.37
N MET A 44 -11.00 -5.08 -5.30
CA MET A 44 -11.40 -4.70 -3.93
C MET A 44 -10.96 -3.29 -3.57
N LEU A 45 -9.71 -2.94 -3.88
CA LEU A 45 -9.20 -1.58 -3.62
C LEU A 45 -9.93 -0.54 -4.48
N SER A 46 -10.21 -0.84 -5.74
CA SER A 46 -10.97 0.04 -6.63
C SER A 46 -12.36 0.34 -6.06
N ARG A 47 -13.09 -0.68 -5.64
CA ARG A 47 -14.40 -0.54 -4.99
C ARG A 47 -14.30 0.30 -3.72
N ALA A 48 -13.31 0.03 -2.86
CA ALA A 48 -13.12 0.78 -1.63
C ALA A 48 -12.87 2.27 -1.88
N VAL A 49 -12.02 2.61 -2.86
CA VAL A 49 -11.71 4.01 -3.21
C VAL A 49 -12.91 4.73 -3.80
N LEU A 50 -13.63 4.08 -4.73
CA LEU A 50 -14.84 4.64 -5.34
C LEU A 50 -15.92 4.93 -4.28
N GLU A 51 -16.19 3.98 -3.41
CA GLU A 51 -17.18 4.12 -2.33
C GLU A 51 -16.78 5.17 -1.29
N VAL A 52 -15.51 5.21 -0.88
CA VAL A 52 -15.03 6.24 0.06
C VAL A 52 -15.18 7.62 -0.52
N ALA A 53 -14.85 7.81 -1.80
CA ALA A 53 -14.95 9.09 -2.47
C ALA A 53 -16.40 9.43 -2.89
N GLY A 54 -17.28 8.43 -3.06
CA GLY A 54 -18.61 8.59 -3.63
C GLY A 54 -18.53 9.02 -5.10
N GLU A 55 -17.68 8.35 -5.88
CA GLU A 55 -17.43 8.66 -7.30
C GLU A 55 -17.54 7.40 -8.17
N ALA A 56 -17.84 7.62 -9.46
CA ALA A 56 -18.02 6.52 -10.40
C ALA A 56 -16.72 6.08 -11.10
N THR A 57 -15.67 6.89 -11.06
CA THR A 57 -14.38 6.60 -11.70
C THR A 57 -13.21 6.84 -10.75
N LEU A 58 -12.13 6.06 -10.89
CA LEU A 58 -10.93 6.23 -10.07
C LEU A 58 -10.28 7.60 -10.26
N ALA A 59 -10.31 8.15 -11.48
CA ALA A 59 -9.78 9.48 -11.74
C ALA A 59 -10.50 10.55 -10.91
N ASN A 60 -11.84 10.55 -10.91
CA ASN A 60 -12.62 11.49 -10.13
C ASN A 60 -12.45 11.23 -8.62
N ALA A 61 -12.41 9.96 -8.21
CA ALA A 61 -12.25 9.59 -6.82
C ALA A 61 -10.92 10.11 -6.24
N TRP A 62 -9.82 9.86 -6.92
CA TRP A 62 -8.50 10.33 -6.48
C TRP A 62 -8.37 11.85 -6.56
N ASP A 63 -8.86 12.50 -7.62
CA ASP A 63 -8.85 13.97 -7.71
C ASP A 63 -9.61 14.60 -6.53
N LYS A 64 -10.80 14.07 -6.21
CA LYS A 64 -11.62 14.53 -5.10
C LYS A 64 -10.94 14.33 -3.74
N LEU A 65 -10.30 13.18 -3.53
CA LEU A 65 -9.53 12.90 -2.31
C LEU A 65 -8.32 13.84 -2.17
N PHE A 66 -7.57 14.07 -3.23
CA PHE A 66 -6.45 15.02 -3.23
C PHE A 66 -6.90 16.45 -2.98
N ARG A 67 -7.99 16.90 -3.59
CA ARG A 67 -8.55 18.24 -3.36
C ARG A 67 -8.96 18.43 -1.92
N HIS A 68 -9.65 17.46 -1.35
CA HIS A 68 -10.05 17.49 0.05
C HIS A 68 -8.82 17.59 0.98
N LEU A 69 -7.80 16.75 0.77
CA LEU A 69 -6.57 16.76 1.56
C LEU A 69 -5.82 18.08 1.44
N ASN A 70 -5.66 18.59 0.22
CA ASN A 70 -4.94 19.84 -0.05
C ASN A 70 -5.66 21.04 0.56
N GLN A 71 -6.97 21.10 0.45
CA GLN A 71 -7.80 22.13 1.09
C GLN A 71 -7.63 22.14 2.61
N ARG A 72 -7.66 20.96 3.24
CA ARG A 72 -7.44 20.83 4.69
C ARG A 72 -6.04 21.22 5.15
N ARG A 73 -5.06 21.12 4.27
CA ARG A 73 -3.67 21.55 4.50
C ARG A 73 -3.41 23.03 4.14
N GLY A 74 -4.44 23.77 3.84
CA GLY A 74 -4.34 25.20 3.46
C GLY A 74 -3.74 25.45 2.09
N LYS A 75 -3.67 24.41 1.23
CA LYS A 75 -3.12 24.52 -0.14
C LYS A 75 -4.18 24.82 -1.20
N GLY A 76 -5.44 25.06 -0.77
CA GLY A 76 -6.59 25.21 -1.66
C GLY A 76 -7.17 23.89 -2.14
N ALA A 77 -8.37 23.92 -2.75
CA ALA A 77 -9.06 22.76 -3.30
C ALA A 77 -8.46 22.36 -4.67
N VAL A 78 -7.19 21.96 -4.68
CA VAL A 78 -6.45 21.54 -5.87
C VAL A 78 -6.14 20.05 -5.83
N GLY A 79 -6.19 19.39 -7.00
CA GLY A 79 -5.80 18.00 -7.17
C GLY A 79 -4.29 17.78 -6.99
N TYR A 80 -3.83 16.56 -7.23
CA TYR A 80 -2.40 16.28 -7.28
C TYR A 80 -1.71 17.13 -8.35
N LYS A 81 -0.49 17.59 -8.04
CA LYS A 81 0.41 18.24 -8.98
C LYS A 81 1.76 17.53 -9.00
N PRO A 82 2.39 17.34 -10.17
CA PRO A 82 3.75 16.80 -10.26
C PRO A 82 4.72 17.52 -9.30
N GLY A 83 5.53 16.73 -8.59
CA GLY A 83 6.40 17.20 -7.52
C GLY A 83 5.80 17.15 -6.11
N GLN A 84 4.48 16.97 -5.97
CA GLN A 84 3.84 16.77 -4.67
C GLN A 84 4.17 15.38 -4.13
N LYS A 85 4.94 15.30 -3.06
CA LYS A 85 5.37 14.03 -2.48
C LYS A 85 4.24 13.36 -1.71
N ILE A 86 4.10 12.05 -1.94
CA ILE A 86 3.07 11.19 -1.37
C ILE A 86 3.77 10.04 -0.64
N ALA A 87 3.50 9.90 0.65
CA ALA A 87 3.95 8.78 1.45
C ALA A 87 2.85 7.72 1.56
N VAL A 88 3.17 6.50 1.21
CA VAL A 88 2.36 5.30 1.43
C VAL A 88 2.97 4.56 2.62
N LYS A 89 2.27 4.54 3.73
CA LYS A 89 2.71 3.86 4.94
C LYS A 89 1.95 2.51 5.07
N PRO A 90 2.55 1.39 4.66
CA PRO A 90 2.01 0.08 4.96
C PRO A 90 2.21 -0.27 6.43
N ASN A 91 1.51 -1.29 6.90
CA ASN A 91 1.74 -1.84 8.22
C ASN A 91 2.55 -3.13 8.11
N TRP A 92 3.84 -3.07 8.40
CA TRP A 92 4.76 -4.21 8.34
C TRP A 92 5.21 -4.64 9.74
N VAL A 93 4.25 -4.75 10.65
CA VAL A 93 4.50 -4.99 12.07
C VAL A 93 5.23 -6.31 12.35
N GLY A 94 5.02 -7.32 11.53
CA GLY A 94 5.74 -8.59 11.63
C GLY A 94 7.21 -8.51 11.19
N MET A 95 7.63 -7.43 10.55
CA MET A 95 9.02 -7.18 10.15
C MET A 95 9.69 -6.09 10.99
N CYS A 96 9.09 -5.73 12.15
CA CYS A 96 9.66 -4.73 13.07
C CYS A 96 11.03 -5.14 13.57
N TRP A 97 11.92 -4.15 13.68
CA TRP A 97 13.33 -4.36 13.99
C TRP A 97 13.60 -4.97 15.38
N TRP A 98 12.71 -4.80 16.37
CA TRP A 98 12.94 -5.29 17.75
C TRP A 98 12.31 -6.65 18.08
N TRP A 99 11.37 -7.14 17.26
CA TRP A 99 10.70 -8.43 17.53
C TRP A 99 10.17 -9.12 16.28
N GLY A 100 10.37 -8.52 15.13
CA GLY A 100 9.86 -9.01 13.86
C GLY A 100 10.52 -10.31 13.40
N LYS A 101 10.02 -10.81 12.31
CA LYS A 101 10.47 -12.07 11.68
C LYS A 101 11.39 -11.83 10.47
N ALA A 102 12.00 -10.66 10.40
CA ALA A 102 12.99 -10.33 9.40
C ALA A 102 14.41 -10.49 9.97
N ASP A 103 15.30 -11.10 9.22
CA ASP A 103 16.72 -11.10 9.50
C ASP A 103 17.33 -9.76 9.05
N PRO A 104 17.98 -9.00 9.95
CA PRO A 104 18.49 -7.65 9.65
C PRO A 104 19.75 -7.65 8.77
N GLU A 105 20.42 -8.78 8.62
CA GLU A 105 21.63 -8.88 7.78
C GLU A 105 21.28 -9.35 6.38
N SER A 106 20.46 -10.39 6.25
CA SER A 106 20.06 -10.94 4.95
C SER A 106 18.83 -10.25 4.35
N TYR A 107 18.06 -9.50 5.14
CA TYR A 107 16.78 -8.90 4.73
C TYR A 107 15.80 -9.91 4.16
N THR A 108 15.75 -11.08 4.78
CA THR A 108 14.80 -12.15 4.45
C THR A 108 13.90 -12.47 5.63
N LEU A 109 12.74 -13.06 5.38
CA LEU A 109 11.86 -13.54 6.43
C LEU A 109 12.44 -14.80 7.10
N VAL A 110 12.56 -14.77 8.43
CA VAL A 110 13.09 -15.88 9.24
C VAL A 110 12.09 -17.02 9.35
N ASN A 111 10.79 -16.71 9.33
CA ASN A 111 9.75 -17.72 9.25
C ASN A 111 8.56 -17.22 8.42
N TYR A 112 7.70 -18.13 7.99
CA TYR A 112 6.61 -17.88 7.05
C TYR A 112 5.27 -17.51 7.71
N GLN A 113 5.25 -17.29 9.02
CA GLN A 113 4.01 -17.13 9.79
C GLN A 113 3.62 -15.66 10.01
N ASP A 114 4.07 -14.78 9.14
CA ASP A 114 3.79 -13.36 9.29
C ASP A 114 2.69 -12.90 8.35
N TYR A 115 1.47 -13.01 8.81
CA TYR A 115 0.26 -12.60 8.08
C TYR A 115 -0.36 -11.29 8.60
N MET A 116 0.33 -10.55 9.45
CA MET A 116 -0.12 -9.24 9.93
C MET A 116 0.35 -8.08 9.06
N ASN A 117 1.21 -8.34 8.09
CA ASN A 117 1.74 -7.32 7.22
C ASN A 117 0.76 -6.93 6.11
N THR A 118 0.78 -5.67 5.72
CA THR A 118 0.14 -5.24 4.47
C THR A 118 0.79 -5.99 3.30
N SER A 119 -0.02 -6.69 2.50
CA SER A 119 0.50 -7.50 1.40
C SER A 119 1.13 -6.66 0.28
N PRO A 120 2.13 -7.20 -0.42
CA PRO A 120 2.64 -6.58 -1.65
C PRO A 120 1.51 -6.30 -2.66
N GLN A 121 0.52 -7.18 -2.78
CA GLN A 121 -0.60 -7.03 -3.70
C GLN A 121 -1.46 -5.79 -3.41
N VAL A 122 -1.70 -5.46 -2.14
CA VAL A 122 -2.43 -4.24 -1.78
C VAL A 122 -1.62 -3.00 -2.14
N ILE A 123 -0.31 -3.03 -1.89
CA ILE A 123 0.59 -1.91 -2.23
C ILE A 123 0.65 -1.74 -3.75
N ILE A 124 0.82 -2.82 -4.51
CA ILE A 124 0.80 -2.80 -5.99
C ILE A 124 -0.52 -2.21 -6.50
N ALA A 125 -1.66 -2.68 -5.99
CA ALA A 125 -2.96 -2.16 -6.40
C ALA A 125 -3.08 -0.65 -6.17
N LEU A 126 -2.58 -0.16 -5.02
CA LEU A 126 -2.58 1.27 -4.70
C LEU A 126 -1.65 2.06 -5.63
N LEU A 127 -0.42 1.60 -5.84
CA LEU A 127 0.55 2.26 -6.71
C LEU A 127 0.04 2.30 -8.17
N ARG A 128 -0.54 1.19 -8.67
CA ARG A 128 -1.17 1.14 -10.01
C ARG A 128 -2.26 2.18 -10.15
N GLN A 129 -3.13 2.33 -9.18
CA GLN A 129 -4.20 3.34 -9.22
C GLN A 129 -3.61 4.75 -9.24
N LEU A 130 -2.68 5.07 -8.33
CA LEU A 130 -2.07 6.39 -8.28
C LEU A 130 -1.38 6.76 -9.59
N VAL A 131 -0.60 5.84 -10.15
CA VAL A 131 0.08 6.06 -11.45
C VAL A 131 -0.93 6.20 -12.58
N SER A 132 -1.99 5.38 -12.61
CA SER A 132 -3.03 5.43 -13.67
C SER A 132 -3.80 6.75 -13.69
N VAL A 133 -3.88 7.46 -12.56
CA VAL A 133 -4.52 8.79 -12.47
C VAL A 133 -3.53 9.96 -12.57
N GLY A 134 -2.29 9.68 -13.01
CA GLY A 134 -1.30 10.69 -13.35
C GLY A 134 -0.29 11.04 -12.26
N VAL A 135 -0.29 10.31 -11.13
CA VAL A 135 0.77 10.49 -10.11
C VAL A 135 2.09 9.92 -10.64
N GLN A 136 3.15 10.72 -10.55
CA GLN A 136 4.48 10.28 -10.97
C GLN A 136 5.08 9.31 -9.94
N GLU A 137 5.65 8.20 -10.39
CA GLU A 137 6.32 7.23 -9.50
C GLU A 137 7.38 7.90 -8.61
N ALA A 138 8.14 8.84 -9.15
CA ALA A 138 9.18 9.58 -8.42
C ALA A 138 8.62 10.50 -7.30
N ASP A 139 7.32 10.70 -7.24
CA ASP A 139 6.66 11.43 -6.17
C ASP A 139 6.13 10.51 -5.07
N LEU A 140 6.18 9.19 -5.30
CA LEU A 140 5.72 8.17 -4.37
C LEU A 140 6.86 7.66 -3.48
N THR A 141 6.58 7.51 -2.20
CA THR A 141 7.46 6.84 -1.25
C THR A 141 6.66 5.80 -0.47
N VAL A 142 7.08 4.55 -0.54
CA VAL A 142 6.57 3.48 0.32
C VAL A 142 7.50 3.35 1.52
N CYS A 143 6.98 3.53 2.72
CA CYS A 143 7.84 3.58 3.91
C CYS A 143 7.19 2.97 5.16
N ASP A 144 7.99 2.19 5.89
CA ASP A 144 7.74 1.85 7.28
C ASP A 144 9.07 1.91 8.06
N THR A 145 9.28 3.02 8.76
CA THR A 145 10.54 3.31 9.47
C THR A 145 10.78 2.43 10.70
N LEU A 146 9.83 1.58 11.07
CA LEU A 146 9.94 0.65 12.19
C LEU A 146 10.18 -0.81 11.73
N ALA A 147 10.18 -1.06 10.43
CA ALA A 147 10.29 -2.40 9.86
C ALA A 147 11.44 -2.50 8.85
N TYR A 148 11.95 -3.71 8.66
CA TYR A 148 12.80 -4.03 7.52
C TYR A 148 11.93 -4.37 6.31
N LEU A 149 12.16 -3.73 5.18
CA LEU A 149 11.50 -4.12 3.93
C LEU A 149 12.27 -5.28 3.30
N VAL A 150 11.86 -6.50 3.61
CA VAL A 150 12.52 -7.73 3.19
C VAL A 150 12.53 -7.91 1.67
N HIS A 151 13.51 -8.67 1.15
CA HIS A 151 13.64 -8.94 -0.28
C HIS A 151 12.38 -9.54 -0.88
N GLU A 152 11.71 -10.44 -0.18
CA GLU A 152 10.49 -11.08 -0.62
C GLU A 152 9.37 -10.08 -0.99
N TYR A 153 9.34 -8.91 -0.34
CA TYR A 153 8.38 -7.85 -0.66
C TYR A 153 8.97 -6.81 -1.61
N TYR A 154 10.19 -6.37 -1.33
CA TYR A 154 10.86 -5.34 -2.12
C TYR A 154 10.98 -5.71 -3.59
N ASP A 155 11.45 -6.93 -3.89
CA ASP A 155 11.71 -7.37 -5.26
C ASP A 155 10.42 -7.42 -6.10
N ILE A 156 9.30 -7.76 -5.47
CA ILE A 156 7.98 -7.74 -6.13
C ILE A 156 7.58 -6.29 -6.45
N LEU A 157 7.70 -5.39 -5.48
CA LEU A 157 7.32 -3.98 -5.62
C LEU A 157 8.23 -3.23 -6.58
N HIS A 158 9.54 -3.35 -6.39
CA HIS A 158 10.55 -2.63 -7.16
C HIS A 158 10.61 -3.07 -8.64
N ARG A 159 10.30 -4.33 -8.93
CA ARG A 159 10.23 -4.82 -10.32
C ARG A 159 9.19 -4.07 -11.12
N GLU A 160 8.04 -3.76 -10.53
CA GLU A 160 6.94 -3.05 -11.21
C GLU A 160 7.08 -1.53 -11.10
N PHE A 161 7.58 -1.03 -9.97
CA PHE A 161 7.69 0.41 -9.69
C PHE A 161 9.13 0.81 -9.32
N PRO A 162 10.07 0.77 -10.28
CA PRO A 162 11.49 1.01 -10.01
C PRO A 162 11.84 2.47 -9.67
N LYS A 163 10.95 3.42 -9.94
CA LYS A 163 11.16 4.84 -9.64
C LYS A 163 10.48 5.30 -8.34
N VAL A 164 9.69 4.42 -7.72
CA VAL A 164 9.15 4.67 -6.37
C VAL A 164 10.29 4.58 -5.37
N ARG A 165 10.33 5.51 -4.43
CA ARG A 165 11.27 5.46 -3.33
C ARG A 165 10.78 4.49 -2.26
N TYR A 166 11.64 3.59 -1.84
CA TYR A 166 11.38 2.69 -0.71
C TYR A 166 12.22 3.12 0.47
N VAL A 167 11.65 3.11 1.67
CA VAL A 167 12.33 3.53 2.91
C VAL A 167 11.94 2.59 4.03
N ASP A 168 12.92 2.05 4.71
CA ASP A 168 12.75 1.15 5.84
C ASP A 168 13.53 1.61 7.09
N HIS A 169 13.64 0.74 8.11
CA HIS A 169 14.31 1.05 9.36
C HIS A 169 15.82 1.33 9.20
N ALA A 170 16.52 0.55 8.42
CA ALA A 170 17.99 0.57 8.39
C ALA A 170 18.60 1.13 7.09
N GLY A 171 17.82 1.29 6.03
CA GLY A 171 18.27 1.88 4.78
C GLY A 171 19.29 1.05 4.00
N LYS A 172 19.31 -0.27 4.18
CA LYS A 172 20.21 -1.16 3.43
C LYS A 172 19.60 -1.56 2.08
N PHE A 173 20.42 -1.98 1.14
CA PHE A 173 20.03 -2.56 -0.16
C PHE A 173 19.10 -1.68 -1.01
N GLY A 174 19.28 -0.35 -0.95
CA GLY A 174 18.51 0.61 -1.75
C GLY A 174 17.15 1.00 -1.18
N ARG A 175 16.92 0.74 0.10
CA ARG A 175 15.71 1.18 0.83
C ARG A 175 16.01 2.35 1.74
#